data_1e20ed1c21ce101b01f88ffe87f870d0
#
_entry.id   1e20ed1c21ce101b01f88ffe87f870d0
#
_cell.length_a   1.000
_cell.length_b   1.000
_cell.length_c   1.000
_cell.angle_alpha   90.00
_cell.angle_beta   90.00
_cell.angle_gamma   90.00
#
_symmetry.space_group_name_H-M   'P 1'
#
loop_
_entity.id
_entity.type
_entity.pdbx_description
1 polymer ?
#
loop_
_entity_poly.entity_id
_entity_poly.type
_entity_poly.pdbx_seq_one_letter_code
_entity_poly.pdbx_strand_id
1 'polypeptide(L)'
;VGCVLGTVTCWVSCLILKFIVKGEWVDMPLFSVSISGILCGAAIGIITVFIAAQSPAKQAAKVSPIAAISGNTETNKKIVHAANTRLFKVETSLGIHHATGTKKNLILMTGSFALTIMLFLTFSACLDIVHKLLPSASDFTPDITISSQDESNSIDKSISEKISDISGVKSVFGMMYSLEYPTEINGNVSTVDLYSYRDTMMDSFKKSVISGNISKVYGNSQYVMAIYSDHTGLDVGDKIKIGREELEVACVMSEGVGSVSGSAVVVCSEETYIRLMGGQGYAMLSVVLEKDVSDTA
;
A
#
# COMPACT_ATOMS: atom_id res chain seq x y z
N VAL A 1 -16.54 -0.91 26.69
CA VAL A 1 -15.39 -1.79 26.89
C VAL A 1 -14.72 -2.08 25.53
N GLY A 2 -15.44 -2.56 24.50
CA GLY A 2 -14.86 -2.94 23.20
C GLY A 2 -14.10 -1.81 22.51
N CYS A 3 -14.62 -0.58 22.45
CA CYS A 3 -13.94 0.56 21.86
C CYS A 3 -12.62 0.89 22.57
N VAL A 4 -12.61 0.83 23.91
CA VAL A 4 -11.42 1.10 24.72
C VAL A 4 -10.36 0.02 24.48
N LEU A 5 -10.75 -1.25 24.53
CA LEU A 5 -9.84 -2.37 24.22
C LEU A 5 -9.29 -2.29 22.79
N GLY A 6 -10.14 -1.97 21.80
CA GLY A 6 -9.73 -1.80 20.42
C GLY A 6 -8.71 -0.68 20.23
N THR A 7 -8.92 0.48 20.88
CA THR A 7 -7.97 1.60 20.81
C THR A 7 -6.62 1.24 21.47
N VAL A 8 -6.65 0.59 22.63
CA VAL A 8 -5.42 0.14 23.31
C VAL A 8 -4.66 -0.88 22.45
N THR A 9 -5.37 -1.85 21.85
CA THR A 9 -4.75 -2.84 20.97
C THR A 9 -4.13 -2.17 19.73
N CYS A 10 -4.80 -1.17 19.15
CA CYS A 10 -4.27 -0.39 18.03
C CYS A 10 -2.96 0.33 18.42
N TRP A 11 -2.91 0.99 19.57
CA TRP A 11 -1.70 1.66 20.06
C TRP A 11 -0.54 0.67 20.29
N VAL A 12 -0.83 -0.48 20.89
CA VAL A 12 0.17 -1.54 21.08
C VAL A 12 0.70 -2.05 19.73
N SER A 13 -0.18 -2.25 18.75
CA SER A 13 0.22 -2.67 17.41
C SER A 13 1.09 -1.61 16.70
N CYS A 14 0.74 -0.32 16.81
CA CYS A 14 1.55 0.76 16.26
C CYS A 14 2.93 0.85 16.95
N LEU A 15 2.99 0.63 18.26
CA LEU A 15 4.26 0.57 19.00
C LEU A 15 5.15 -0.59 18.52
N ILE A 16 4.57 -1.78 18.34
CA ILE A 16 5.28 -2.95 17.83
C ILE A 16 5.80 -2.70 16.42
N LEU A 17 4.96 -2.15 15.54
CA LEU A 17 5.37 -1.81 14.17
C LEU A 17 6.51 -0.78 14.15
N LYS A 18 6.44 0.27 14.95
CA LYS A 18 7.51 1.26 15.06
C LYS A 18 8.82 0.68 15.58
N PHE A 19 8.76 -0.36 16.42
CA PHE A 19 9.96 -1.03 16.94
C PHE A 19 10.59 -1.98 15.91
N ILE A 20 9.76 -2.65 15.09
CA ILE A 20 10.22 -3.62 14.08
C ILE A 20 10.70 -2.91 12.81
N VAL A 21 9.94 -1.92 12.33
CA VAL A 21 10.23 -1.20 11.09
C VAL A 21 10.93 0.11 11.42
N LYS A 22 12.24 0.05 11.51
CA LYS A 22 13.09 1.23 11.72
C LYS A 22 13.22 2.00 10.40
N GLY A 23 12.86 3.27 10.37
CA GLY A 23 13.09 4.19 9.25
C GLY A 23 11.84 4.94 8.80
N GLU A 24 11.09 4.43 7.85
CA GLU A 24 9.99 5.16 7.19
C GLU A 24 8.76 5.45 8.08
N TRP A 25 8.64 4.79 9.24
CA TRP A 25 7.49 4.94 10.16
C TRP A 25 7.79 5.80 11.39
N VAL A 26 8.91 6.55 11.38
CA VAL A 26 9.32 7.38 12.53
C VAL A 26 8.29 8.47 12.82
N ASP A 27 7.68 9.04 11.79
CA ASP A 27 6.70 10.14 11.91
C ASP A 27 5.27 9.68 12.13
N MET A 28 5.03 8.35 12.26
CA MET A 28 3.69 7.84 12.52
C MET A 28 3.20 8.28 13.91
N PRO A 29 2.05 8.98 14.00
CA PRO A 29 1.53 9.44 15.28
C PRO A 29 1.08 8.25 16.13
N LEU A 30 1.80 7.96 17.22
CA LEU A 30 1.54 6.80 18.09
C LEU A 30 0.18 6.85 18.80
N PHE A 31 -0.34 8.04 19.08
CA PHE A 31 -1.55 8.25 19.88
C PHE A 31 -2.66 8.96 19.10
N SER A 32 -2.69 8.84 17.79
CA SER A 32 -3.80 9.43 17.04
C SER A 32 -5.10 8.65 17.30
N VAL A 33 -6.17 9.37 17.63
CA VAL A 33 -7.50 8.81 17.84
C VAL A 33 -8.43 9.34 16.76
N SER A 34 -8.89 8.45 15.88
CA SER A 34 -9.90 8.80 14.87
C SER A 34 -11.29 8.80 15.52
N ILE A 35 -11.78 9.98 15.89
CA ILE A 35 -13.11 10.15 16.47
C ILE A 35 -14.19 9.63 15.52
N SER A 36 -14.07 9.89 14.22
CA SER A 36 -15.01 9.39 13.22
C SER A 36 -15.02 7.86 13.14
N GLY A 37 -13.86 7.21 13.21
CA GLY A 37 -13.75 5.75 13.26
C GLY A 37 -14.42 5.14 14.49
N ILE A 38 -14.23 5.75 15.66
CA ILE A 38 -14.87 5.31 16.92
C ILE A 38 -16.38 5.47 16.85
N LEU A 39 -16.88 6.61 16.34
CA LEU A 39 -18.32 6.85 16.19
C LEU A 39 -18.97 5.85 15.22
N CYS A 40 -18.36 5.61 14.05
CA CYS A 40 -18.83 4.62 13.12
C CYS A 40 -18.83 3.21 13.71
N GLY A 41 -17.75 2.81 14.39
CA GLY A 41 -17.67 1.52 15.06
C GLY A 41 -18.71 1.35 16.17
N ALA A 42 -18.94 2.39 16.97
CA ALA A 42 -19.97 2.39 18.01
C ALA A 42 -21.39 2.28 17.41
N ALA A 43 -21.68 3.03 16.34
CA ALA A 43 -22.96 2.99 15.65
C ALA A 43 -23.25 1.59 15.10
N ILE A 44 -22.29 0.99 14.39
CA ILE A 44 -22.42 -0.38 13.87
C ILE A 44 -22.60 -1.39 15.00
N GLY A 45 -21.85 -1.23 16.10
CA GLY A 45 -21.98 -2.08 17.29
C GLY A 45 -23.36 -2.02 17.91
N ILE A 46 -23.92 -0.82 18.11
CA ILE A 46 -25.27 -0.63 18.64
C ILE A 46 -26.34 -1.25 17.73
N ILE A 47 -26.25 -1.01 16.42
CA ILE A 47 -27.19 -1.58 15.44
C ILE A 47 -27.14 -3.12 15.48
N THR A 48 -25.94 -3.69 15.52
CA THR A 48 -25.73 -5.15 15.57
C THR A 48 -26.34 -5.75 16.84
N VAL A 49 -26.08 -5.11 18.01
CA VAL A 49 -26.65 -5.56 19.29
C VAL A 49 -28.18 -5.46 19.30
N PHE A 50 -28.73 -4.37 18.75
CA PHE A 50 -30.17 -4.18 18.67
C PHE A 50 -30.84 -5.25 17.81
N ILE A 51 -30.28 -5.56 16.63
CA ILE A 51 -30.77 -6.63 15.77
C ILE A 51 -30.65 -7.99 16.45
N ALA A 52 -29.52 -8.28 17.08
CA ALA A 52 -29.27 -9.54 17.76
C ALA A 52 -30.20 -9.76 18.98
N ALA A 53 -30.51 -8.71 19.72
CA ALA A 53 -31.35 -8.75 20.89
C ALA A 53 -32.85 -8.98 20.56
N GLN A 54 -33.30 -8.63 19.36
CA GLN A 54 -34.72 -8.78 18.98
C GLN A 54 -35.20 -10.25 19.03
N SER A 55 -34.36 -11.20 18.65
CA SER A 55 -34.76 -12.62 18.61
C SER A 55 -35.00 -13.22 20.01
N PRO A 56 -34.08 -13.07 20.98
CA PRO A 56 -34.33 -13.53 22.34
C PRO A 56 -35.45 -12.73 23.06
N ALA A 57 -35.55 -11.42 22.81
CA ALA A 57 -36.61 -10.59 23.38
C ALA A 57 -38.02 -11.05 22.91
N LYS A 58 -38.19 -11.34 21.61
CA LYS A 58 -39.43 -11.89 21.07
C LYS A 58 -39.77 -13.26 21.61
N GLN A 59 -38.75 -14.09 21.90
CA GLN A 59 -38.97 -15.42 22.51
C GLN A 59 -39.39 -15.27 23.97
N ALA A 60 -38.74 -14.40 24.74
CA ALA A 60 -39.10 -14.11 26.13
C ALA A 60 -40.51 -13.56 26.27
N ALA A 61 -40.91 -12.67 25.35
CA ALA A 61 -42.27 -12.09 25.37
C ALA A 61 -43.40 -13.11 25.04
N LYS A 62 -43.08 -14.26 24.45
CA LYS A 62 -44.03 -15.33 24.14
C LYS A 62 -44.20 -16.35 25.25
N VAL A 63 -43.38 -16.33 26.27
CA VAL A 63 -43.50 -17.24 27.40
C VAL A 63 -44.55 -16.70 28.36
N SER A 64 -45.58 -17.50 28.63
CA SER A 64 -46.61 -17.10 29.59
C SER A 64 -46.01 -17.09 31.03
N PRO A 65 -46.48 -16.18 31.94
CA PRO A 65 -46.00 -16.11 33.29
C PRO A 65 -46.12 -17.46 34.05
N ILE A 66 -47.15 -18.20 33.78
CA ILE A 66 -47.44 -19.51 34.39
C ILE A 66 -46.40 -20.54 33.93
N ALA A 67 -46.05 -20.57 32.65
CA ALA A 67 -45.03 -21.44 32.09
C ALA A 67 -43.62 -21.15 32.66
N ALA A 68 -43.32 -19.85 32.91
CA ALA A 68 -42.08 -19.39 33.51
C ALA A 68 -41.92 -19.86 34.98
N ILE A 69 -43.02 -19.87 35.73
CA ILE A 69 -43.00 -20.26 37.15
C ILE A 69 -43.01 -21.79 37.29
N SER A 70 -43.71 -22.51 36.44
CA SER A 70 -43.82 -23.98 36.50
C SER A 70 -42.59 -24.73 36.02
N GLY A 71 -41.59 -24.05 35.45
CA GLY A 71 -40.36 -24.63 34.92
C GLY A 71 -40.58 -25.60 33.73
N ASN A 72 -41.80 -25.76 33.31
CA ASN A 72 -42.20 -26.70 32.29
C ASN A 72 -42.24 -25.97 30.91
N THR A 73 -41.10 -25.51 30.47
CA THR A 73 -40.93 -25.16 29.05
C THR A 73 -40.83 -26.47 28.26
N GLU A 74 -41.94 -27.13 28.03
CA GLU A 74 -42.04 -28.08 26.95
C GLU A 74 -41.75 -27.37 25.63
N THR A 75 -40.47 -27.28 25.29
CA THR A 75 -40.09 -27.13 23.92
C THR A 75 -40.51 -28.45 23.23
N ASN A 76 -41.70 -28.42 22.64
CA ASN A 76 -42.18 -29.44 21.73
C ASN A 76 -41.24 -29.51 20.52
N LYS A 77 -40.01 -29.98 20.77
CA LYS A 77 -39.06 -30.35 19.73
C LYS A 77 -39.67 -31.61 19.11
N LYS A 78 -40.43 -31.46 18.05
CA LYS A 78 -40.78 -32.54 17.15
C LYS A 78 -39.49 -33.30 16.89
N ILE A 79 -39.47 -34.53 17.36
CA ILE A 79 -38.43 -35.54 17.06
C ILE A 79 -38.52 -35.74 15.55
N VAL A 80 -37.69 -35.05 14.80
CA VAL A 80 -37.68 -35.12 13.34
C VAL A 80 -36.63 -36.16 12.96
N HIS A 81 -37.13 -37.31 12.55
CA HIS A 81 -36.46 -38.38 11.80
C HIS A 81 -35.30 -39.10 12.46
N ALA A 82 -35.48 -40.40 12.58
CA ALA A 82 -34.42 -41.32 12.93
C ALA A 82 -33.22 -41.18 11.98
N ALA A 83 -32.03 -41.06 12.55
CA ALA A 83 -30.81 -41.02 11.78
C ALA A 83 -30.69 -42.30 10.94
N ASN A 84 -30.47 -42.14 9.62
CA ASN A 84 -30.32 -43.26 8.72
C ASN A 84 -28.96 -43.94 8.93
N THR A 85 -28.94 -44.99 9.76
CA THR A 85 -27.73 -45.72 10.13
C THR A 85 -27.26 -46.73 9.07
N ARG A 86 -27.92 -46.76 7.90
CA ARG A 86 -27.59 -47.72 6.84
C ARG A 86 -26.35 -47.34 6.03
N LEU A 87 -25.99 -46.05 5.99
CA LEU A 87 -24.90 -45.52 5.15
C LEU A 87 -23.67 -45.06 5.95
N PHE A 88 -23.83 -44.75 7.22
CA PHE A 88 -22.74 -44.25 8.06
C PHE A 88 -22.68 -44.95 9.42
N LYS A 89 -21.48 -44.99 10.04
CA LYS A 89 -21.31 -45.46 11.41
C LYS A 89 -22.17 -44.62 12.35
N VAL A 90 -22.66 -45.22 13.43
CA VAL A 90 -23.58 -44.60 14.40
C VAL A 90 -23.06 -43.26 14.92
N GLU A 91 -21.76 -43.15 15.16
CA GLU A 91 -21.10 -41.96 15.66
C GLU A 91 -21.21 -40.77 14.63
N THR A 92 -20.97 -41.08 13.37
CA THR A 92 -21.06 -40.09 12.28
C THR A 92 -22.51 -39.63 12.03
N SER A 93 -23.44 -40.61 12.09
CA SER A 93 -24.88 -40.33 11.92
C SER A 93 -25.42 -39.47 13.07
N LEU A 94 -24.98 -39.73 14.30
CA LEU A 94 -25.34 -38.94 15.48
C LEU A 94 -24.74 -37.53 15.40
N GLY A 95 -23.49 -37.39 14.95
CA GLY A 95 -22.83 -36.13 14.75
C GLY A 95 -23.57 -35.24 13.69
N ILE A 96 -23.95 -35.85 12.58
CA ILE A 96 -24.73 -35.14 11.52
C ILE A 96 -26.11 -34.75 12.07
N HIS A 97 -26.78 -35.62 12.81
CA HIS A 97 -28.08 -35.32 13.39
C HIS A 97 -28.02 -34.18 14.41
N HIS A 98 -26.98 -34.14 15.26
CA HIS A 98 -26.77 -33.03 16.18
C HIS A 98 -26.43 -31.73 15.46
N ALA A 99 -25.58 -31.80 14.45
CA ALA A 99 -25.19 -30.61 13.65
C ALA A 99 -26.40 -30.03 12.87
N THR A 100 -27.28 -30.90 12.33
CA THR A 100 -28.46 -30.48 11.54
C THR A 100 -29.70 -30.23 12.39
N GLY A 101 -29.71 -30.69 13.65
CA GLY A 101 -30.89 -30.59 14.54
C GLY A 101 -31.34 -29.18 14.85
N THR A 102 -30.43 -28.19 14.73
CA THR A 102 -30.77 -26.78 14.82
C THR A 102 -30.29 -26.05 13.56
N LYS A 103 -31.14 -26.01 12.52
CA LYS A 103 -30.85 -25.37 11.23
C LYS A 103 -30.25 -23.96 11.38
N LYS A 104 -30.71 -23.22 12.41
CA LYS A 104 -30.21 -21.87 12.69
C LYS A 104 -28.74 -21.89 13.09
N ASN A 105 -28.33 -22.80 13.96
CA ASN A 105 -26.93 -22.92 14.40
C ASN A 105 -26.04 -23.42 13.26
N LEU A 106 -26.53 -24.36 12.43
CA LEU A 106 -25.82 -24.81 11.25
C LEU A 106 -25.53 -23.66 10.28
N ILE A 107 -26.53 -22.85 9.96
CA ILE A 107 -26.39 -21.69 9.05
C ILE A 107 -25.39 -20.67 9.65
N LEU A 108 -25.50 -20.37 10.95
CA LEU A 108 -24.58 -19.44 11.62
C LEU A 108 -23.13 -19.97 11.61
N MET A 109 -22.96 -21.24 11.88
CA MET A 109 -21.62 -21.87 11.93
C MET A 109 -21.02 -21.92 10.51
N THR A 110 -21.78 -22.36 9.52
CA THR A 110 -21.36 -22.39 8.11
C THR A 110 -21.06 -20.98 7.59
N GLY A 111 -21.91 -20.01 7.93
CA GLY A 111 -21.71 -18.61 7.55
C GLY A 111 -20.45 -18.01 8.19
N SER A 112 -20.15 -18.33 9.44
CA SER A 112 -18.94 -17.90 10.11
C SER A 112 -17.67 -18.47 9.45
N PHE A 113 -17.67 -19.76 9.13
CA PHE A 113 -16.54 -20.38 8.41
C PHE A 113 -16.39 -19.80 7.00
N ALA A 114 -17.50 -19.64 6.29
CA ALA A 114 -17.48 -19.04 4.94
C ALA A 114 -16.92 -17.61 4.96
N LEU A 115 -17.31 -16.80 5.95
CA LEU A 115 -16.80 -15.45 6.13
C LEU A 115 -15.28 -15.44 6.41
N THR A 116 -14.83 -16.33 7.29
CA THR A 116 -13.39 -16.46 7.64
C THR A 116 -12.57 -16.85 6.41
N ILE A 117 -13.04 -17.82 5.62
CA ILE A 117 -12.37 -18.25 4.39
C ILE A 117 -12.38 -17.11 3.36
N MET A 118 -13.50 -16.41 3.22
CA MET A 118 -13.61 -15.26 2.30
C MET A 118 -12.61 -14.14 2.66
N LEU A 119 -12.51 -13.79 3.94
CA LEU A 119 -11.54 -12.79 4.42
C LEU A 119 -10.11 -13.23 4.16
N PHE A 120 -9.79 -14.51 4.44
CA PHE A 120 -8.45 -15.04 4.19
C PHE A 120 -8.10 -15.01 2.70
N LEU A 121 -9.02 -15.44 1.82
CA LEU A 121 -8.79 -15.40 0.37
C LEU A 121 -8.67 -13.96 -0.16
N THR A 122 -9.48 -13.03 0.36
CA THR A 122 -9.39 -11.61 -0.02
C THR A 122 -8.03 -11.03 0.38
N PHE A 123 -7.56 -11.32 1.59
CA PHE A 123 -6.25 -10.87 2.05
C PHE A 123 -5.11 -11.50 1.23
N SER A 124 -5.19 -12.79 0.93
CA SER A 124 -4.23 -13.47 0.06
C SER A 124 -4.19 -12.86 -1.35
N ALA A 125 -5.36 -12.60 -1.93
CA ALA A 125 -5.44 -11.94 -3.24
C ALA A 125 -4.86 -10.51 -3.22
N CYS A 126 -5.10 -9.75 -2.15
CA CYS A 126 -4.47 -8.44 -1.95
C CYS A 126 -2.93 -8.54 -1.92
N LEU A 127 -2.39 -9.50 -1.18
CA LEU A 127 -0.94 -9.74 -1.14
C LEU A 127 -0.40 -10.13 -2.52
N ASP A 128 -1.10 -10.99 -3.26
CA ASP A 128 -0.71 -11.37 -4.62
C ASP A 128 -0.71 -10.18 -5.58
N ILE A 129 -1.67 -9.26 -5.44
CA ILE A 129 -1.71 -8.01 -6.21
C ILE A 129 -0.51 -7.13 -5.85
N VAL A 130 -0.24 -6.93 -4.56
CA VAL A 130 0.92 -6.16 -4.08
C VAL A 130 2.21 -6.78 -4.61
N HIS A 131 2.39 -8.10 -4.52
CA HIS A 131 3.55 -8.80 -5.07
C HIS A 131 3.68 -8.71 -6.60
N LYS A 132 2.58 -8.57 -7.33
CA LYS A 132 2.61 -8.38 -8.79
C LYS A 132 2.86 -6.92 -9.19
N LEU A 133 2.46 -5.97 -8.36
CA LEU A 133 2.72 -4.54 -8.59
C LEU A 133 4.16 -4.16 -8.24
N LEU A 134 4.70 -4.74 -7.16
CA LEU A 134 6.08 -4.53 -6.72
C LEU A 134 7.17 -4.93 -7.74
N PRO A 135 7.07 -6.02 -8.55
CA PRO A 135 8.12 -6.37 -9.50
C PRO A 135 8.32 -5.37 -10.64
N SER A 136 7.35 -4.52 -10.93
CA SER A 136 7.57 -3.40 -11.86
C SER A 136 8.54 -2.37 -11.26
N ALA A 137 8.63 -2.31 -9.94
CA ALA A 137 9.62 -1.53 -9.20
C ALA A 137 10.90 -2.33 -8.89
N SER A 138 10.87 -3.67 -8.96
CA SER A 138 11.93 -4.53 -8.44
C SER A 138 13.23 -4.53 -9.25
N ASP A 139 13.20 -4.15 -10.52
CA ASP A 139 14.44 -3.97 -11.30
C ASP A 139 15.22 -2.70 -10.87
N PHE A 140 14.58 -1.81 -10.10
CA PHE A 140 15.12 -0.54 -9.59
C PHE A 140 14.94 -0.32 -8.09
N THR A 141 14.31 -1.26 -7.37
CA THR A 141 14.27 -1.16 -5.90
C THR A 141 15.70 -1.40 -5.39
N PRO A 142 16.40 -0.37 -4.89
CA PRO A 142 17.73 -0.56 -4.39
C PRO A 142 17.72 -1.39 -3.11
N ASP A 143 18.71 -2.26 -2.97
CA ASP A 143 18.95 -2.98 -1.71
C ASP A 143 19.53 -2.05 -0.65
N ILE A 144 20.34 -1.07 -1.09
CA ILE A 144 20.93 -0.04 -0.21
C ILE A 144 20.73 1.32 -0.86
N THR A 145 20.23 2.28 -0.07
CA THR A 145 20.12 3.67 -0.47
C THR A 145 21.04 4.52 0.40
N ILE A 146 21.90 5.31 -0.24
CA ILE A 146 22.78 6.30 0.40
C ILE A 146 22.24 7.67 -0.01
N SER A 147 21.76 8.44 0.94
CA SER A 147 21.26 9.80 0.70
C SER A 147 22.17 10.84 1.37
N SER A 148 22.22 12.02 0.77
CA SER A 148 22.86 13.18 1.37
C SER A 148 22.08 13.60 2.63
N GLN A 149 22.79 14.00 3.68
CA GLN A 149 22.17 14.35 4.96
C GLN A 149 21.31 15.63 4.88
N ASP A 150 21.64 16.52 3.95
CA ASP A 150 20.98 17.81 3.74
C ASP A 150 20.14 17.85 2.46
N GLU A 151 19.83 16.70 1.88
CA GLU A 151 19.08 16.55 0.62
C GLU A 151 19.71 17.32 -0.56
N SER A 152 20.96 17.74 -0.44
CA SER A 152 21.69 18.42 -1.49
C SER A 152 22.41 17.46 -2.43
N ASN A 153 22.74 17.92 -3.64
CA ASN A 153 23.51 17.14 -4.62
C ASN A 153 25.02 17.15 -4.25
N SER A 154 25.36 16.70 -3.02
CA SER A 154 26.71 16.81 -2.42
C SER A 154 27.53 15.51 -2.43
N ILE A 155 26.93 14.38 -2.80
CA ILE A 155 27.64 13.08 -2.86
C ILE A 155 28.52 13.07 -4.11
N ASP A 156 29.83 12.97 -3.92
CA ASP A 156 30.81 12.94 -4.99
C ASP A 156 30.57 11.74 -5.94
N LYS A 157 30.60 11.98 -7.26
CA LYS A 157 30.39 10.95 -8.28
C LYS A 157 31.41 9.81 -8.19
N SER A 158 32.63 10.08 -7.71
CA SER A 158 33.66 9.05 -7.50
C SER A 158 33.24 7.97 -6.49
N ILE A 159 32.29 8.30 -5.59
CA ILE A 159 31.76 7.34 -4.61
C ILE A 159 30.96 6.26 -5.34
N SER A 160 30.18 6.63 -6.36
CA SER A 160 29.41 5.65 -7.14
C SER A 160 30.32 4.67 -7.91
N GLU A 161 31.45 5.14 -8.39
CA GLU A 161 32.45 4.30 -9.07
C GLU A 161 33.10 3.32 -8.06
N LYS A 162 33.52 3.83 -6.90
CA LYS A 162 34.11 2.98 -5.84
C LYS A 162 33.14 1.91 -5.34
N ILE A 163 31.86 2.23 -5.22
CA ILE A 163 30.84 1.27 -4.80
C ILE A 163 30.59 0.24 -5.91
N SER A 164 30.59 0.67 -7.18
CA SER A 164 30.44 -0.25 -8.32
C SER A 164 31.55 -1.29 -8.42
N ASP A 165 32.75 -0.98 -7.92
CA ASP A 165 33.90 -1.88 -7.92
C ASP A 165 33.88 -2.91 -6.77
N ILE A 166 32.92 -2.79 -5.84
CA ILE A 166 32.78 -3.73 -4.72
C ILE A 166 32.18 -5.04 -5.22
N SER A 167 32.83 -6.16 -4.84
CA SER A 167 32.32 -7.50 -5.16
C SER A 167 30.93 -7.72 -4.57
N GLY A 168 29.99 -8.20 -5.40
CA GLY A 168 28.58 -8.41 -4.98
C GLY A 168 27.67 -7.24 -5.31
N VAL A 169 28.20 -6.11 -5.80
CA VAL A 169 27.38 -5.02 -6.33
C VAL A 169 27.06 -5.26 -7.79
N LYS A 170 25.78 -5.33 -8.11
CA LYS A 170 25.29 -5.49 -9.49
C LYS A 170 25.28 -4.18 -10.24
N SER A 171 24.81 -3.10 -9.61
CA SER A 171 24.73 -1.77 -10.23
C SER A 171 24.54 -0.67 -9.18
N VAL A 172 25.02 0.54 -9.54
CA VAL A 172 24.86 1.74 -8.74
C VAL A 172 24.23 2.83 -9.59
N PHE A 173 23.17 3.43 -9.12
CA PHE A 173 22.49 4.53 -9.78
C PHE A 173 22.58 5.79 -8.94
N GLY A 174 23.17 6.84 -9.51
CA GLY A 174 23.13 8.16 -8.90
C GLY A 174 21.93 8.96 -9.37
N MET A 175 21.30 9.70 -8.48
CA MET A 175 20.19 10.59 -8.77
C MET A 175 20.49 11.99 -8.18
N MET A 176 20.27 13.00 -9.00
CA MET A 176 20.23 14.40 -8.58
C MET A 176 18.78 14.86 -8.58
N TYR A 177 18.43 15.74 -7.64
CA TYR A 177 17.11 16.32 -7.64
C TYR A 177 17.11 17.75 -7.06
N SER A 178 16.09 18.49 -7.40
CA SER A 178 15.77 19.79 -6.82
C SER A 178 14.27 19.85 -6.60
N LEU A 179 13.86 19.91 -5.34
CA LEU A 179 12.46 19.92 -4.94
C LEU A 179 11.91 21.35 -4.97
N GLU A 180 10.62 21.45 -5.29
CA GLU A 180 9.87 22.71 -5.30
C GLU A 180 10.59 23.85 -6.10
N TYR A 181 11.28 23.46 -7.18
CA TYR A 181 12.02 24.44 -7.99
C TYR A 181 11.06 25.41 -8.68
N PRO A 182 11.25 26.74 -8.51
CA PRO A 182 10.39 27.75 -9.15
C PRO A 182 10.51 27.70 -10.68
N THR A 183 9.39 27.62 -11.36
CA THR A 183 9.32 27.46 -12.81
C THR A 183 8.13 28.19 -13.39
N GLU A 184 8.06 28.26 -14.73
CA GLU A 184 6.87 28.63 -15.46
C GLU A 184 6.43 27.44 -16.32
N ILE A 185 5.18 27.02 -16.18
CA ILE A 185 4.57 25.97 -16.99
C ILE A 185 3.55 26.63 -17.92
N ASN A 186 3.79 26.55 -19.21
CA ASN A 186 2.94 27.21 -20.24
C ASN A 186 2.70 28.70 -19.94
N GLY A 187 3.72 29.41 -19.42
CA GLY A 187 3.65 30.81 -19.05
C GLY A 187 3.03 31.11 -17.68
N ASN A 188 2.60 30.10 -16.92
CA ASN A 188 2.07 30.27 -15.57
C ASN A 188 3.14 29.94 -14.53
N VAL A 189 3.26 30.78 -13.50
CA VAL A 189 4.19 30.54 -12.40
C VAL A 189 3.75 29.30 -11.61
N SER A 190 4.69 28.37 -11.40
CA SER A 190 4.47 27.10 -10.72
C SER A 190 5.75 26.63 -10.04
N THR A 191 5.71 25.45 -9.44
CA THR A 191 6.87 24.72 -8.91
C THR A 191 6.93 23.33 -9.51
N VAL A 192 8.14 22.81 -9.68
CA VAL A 192 8.37 21.43 -10.11
C VAL A 192 9.39 20.76 -9.22
N ASP A 193 9.21 19.47 -9.05
CA ASP A 193 10.24 18.60 -8.51
C ASP A 193 11.02 18.03 -9.69
N LEU A 194 12.24 18.50 -9.86
CA LEU A 194 13.10 18.12 -10.97
C LEU A 194 14.06 16.99 -10.53
N TYR A 195 14.00 15.88 -11.24
CA TYR A 195 14.86 14.71 -11.02
C TYR A 195 15.74 14.43 -12.24
N SER A 196 16.92 13.88 -11.98
CA SER A 196 17.78 13.35 -13.04
C SER A 196 17.75 11.82 -13.05
N TYR A 197 17.59 11.24 -14.24
CA TYR A 197 17.78 9.81 -14.42
C TYR A 197 18.92 9.56 -15.38
N ARG A 198 19.70 8.50 -15.10
CA ARG A 198 20.67 8.01 -16.05
C ARG A 198 19.95 7.32 -17.22
N ASP A 199 20.48 7.43 -18.44
CA ASP A 199 19.84 6.86 -19.65
C ASP A 199 19.51 5.37 -19.51
N THR A 200 20.39 4.60 -18.86
CA THR A 200 20.15 3.17 -18.57
C THR A 200 18.95 2.93 -17.65
N MET A 201 18.69 3.85 -16.73
CA MET A 201 17.53 3.79 -15.85
C MET A 201 16.24 4.14 -16.62
N MET A 202 16.31 5.11 -17.55
CA MET A 202 15.17 5.47 -18.40
C MET A 202 14.67 4.32 -19.26
N ASP A 203 15.57 3.44 -19.72
CA ASP A 203 15.20 2.27 -20.53
C ASP A 203 14.18 1.36 -19.85
N SER A 204 14.22 1.27 -18.56
CA SER A 204 13.32 0.40 -17.80
C SER A 204 11.92 0.99 -17.63
N PHE A 205 11.82 2.30 -17.68
CA PHE A 205 10.53 2.99 -17.63
C PHE A 205 9.81 3.06 -18.99
N LYS A 206 10.38 2.50 -20.06
CA LYS A 206 9.73 2.44 -21.39
C LYS A 206 8.35 1.82 -21.37
N LYS A 207 8.11 0.86 -20.46
CA LYS A 207 6.82 0.18 -20.32
C LYS A 207 5.78 1.04 -19.56
N SER A 208 6.23 2.01 -18.78
CA SER A 208 5.39 2.91 -17.99
C SER A 208 5.00 4.18 -18.75
N VAL A 209 5.40 4.33 -20.01
CA VAL A 209 5.03 5.48 -20.85
C VAL A 209 3.54 5.41 -21.21
N ILE A 210 2.78 6.41 -20.80
CA ILE A 210 1.36 6.59 -21.13
C ILE A 210 1.21 7.22 -22.51
N SER A 211 2.00 8.27 -22.77
CA SER A 211 1.94 9.04 -24.01
C SER A 211 3.30 9.64 -24.37
N GLY A 212 3.54 9.90 -25.65
CA GLY A 212 4.76 10.53 -26.14
C GLY A 212 5.91 9.57 -26.45
N ASN A 213 7.14 10.08 -26.43
CA ASN A 213 8.34 9.33 -26.79
C ASN A 213 9.49 9.63 -25.82
N ILE A 214 9.81 8.66 -24.99
CA ILE A 214 10.90 8.74 -24.01
C ILE A 214 12.28 8.93 -24.65
N SER A 215 12.49 8.42 -25.88
CA SER A 215 13.80 8.47 -26.54
C SER A 215 14.28 9.90 -26.85
N LYS A 216 13.40 10.89 -26.83
CA LYS A 216 13.78 12.29 -27.00
C LYS A 216 14.51 12.88 -25.78
N VAL A 217 14.34 12.27 -24.61
CA VAL A 217 14.85 12.80 -23.33
C VAL A 217 16.29 12.38 -23.06
N TYR A 218 16.81 11.39 -23.80
CA TYR A 218 18.16 10.86 -23.60
C TYR A 218 19.25 11.88 -23.88
N GLY A 219 20.33 11.77 -23.15
CA GLY A 219 21.51 12.62 -23.30
C GLY A 219 21.21 14.10 -23.02
N ASN A 220 22.03 14.98 -23.58
CA ASN A 220 21.85 16.42 -23.42
C ASN A 220 20.73 16.92 -24.34
N SER A 221 19.48 16.91 -23.91
CA SER A 221 18.31 17.24 -24.70
C SER A 221 17.55 18.45 -24.19
N GLN A 222 16.60 18.96 -25.01
CA GLN A 222 15.65 20.02 -24.61
C GLN A 222 14.28 19.43 -24.22
N TYR A 223 14.27 18.15 -23.90
CA TYR A 223 13.07 17.41 -23.57
C TYR A 223 13.14 16.85 -22.16
N VAL A 224 11.95 16.75 -21.55
CA VAL A 224 11.76 16.16 -20.21
C VAL A 224 10.64 15.14 -20.23
N MET A 225 10.60 14.28 -19.24
CA MET A 225 9.47 13.42 -18.94
C MET A 225 8.66 14.03 -17.81
N ALA A 226 7.33 13.92 -17.87
CA ALA A 226 6.46 14.21 -16.75
C ALA A 226 5.94 12.92 -16.13
N ILE A 227 5.80 12.88 -14.81
CA ILE A 227 5.11 11.80 -14.13
C ILE A 227 3.64 12.19 -13.99
N TYR A 228 2.75 11.29 -14.40
CA TYR A 228 1.31 11.50 -14.34
C TYR A 228 0.87 11.75 -12.89
N SER A 229 0.09 12.82 -12.71
CA SER A 229 -0.55 13.13 -11.45
C SER A 229 -1.91 13.76 -11.72
N ASP A 230 -2.93 13.32 -11.02
CA ASP A 230 -4.29 13.89 -11.12
C ASP A 230 -4.35 15.38 -10.75
N HIS A 231 -3.33 15.89 -10.06
CA HIS A 231 -3.31 17.26 -9.53
C HIS A 231 -2.50 18.24 -10.39
N THR A 232 -1.55 17.76 -11.20
CA THR A 232 -0.56 18.62 -11.87
C THR A 232 -0.69 18.68 -13.39
N GLY A 233 -1.46 17.78 -14.01
CA GLY A 233 -1.96 17.84 -15.38
C GLY A 233 -0.95 18.21 -16.47
N LEU A 234 0.30 17.71 -16.42
CA LEU A 234 1.28 17.92 -17.49
C LEU A 234 1.04 16.95 -18.64
N ASP A 235 0.93 17.49 -19.84
CA ASP A 235 0.74 16.72 -21.06
C ASP A 235 1.94 16.83 -22.02
N VAL A 236 2.02 15.92 -22.99
CA VAL A 236 3.04 15.97 -24.04
C VAL A 236 2.92 17.25 -24.86
N GLY A 237 4.03 17.96 -25.01
CA GLY A 237 4.11 19.23 -25.69
C GLY A 237 4.02 20.46 -24.78
N ASP A 238 3.73 20.27 -23.50
CA ASP A 238 3.77 21.35 -22.52
C ASP A 238 5.20 21.89 -22.38
N LYS A 239 5.29 23.20 -22.16
CA LYS A 239 6.54 23.93 -22.05
C LYS A 239 6.82 24.27 -20.59
N ILE A 240 8.01 23.94 -20.15
CA ILE A 240 8.48 24.15 -18.79
C ILE A 240 9.75 24.98 -18.85
N LYS A 241 9.75 26.15 -18.20
CA LYS A 241 10.90 27.03 -18.16
C LYS A 241 11.68 26.83 -16.86
N ILE A 242 12.84 26.22 -16.97
CA ILE A 242 13.75 25.99 -15.86
C ILE A 242 14.95 26.94 -15.97
N GLY A 243 15.04 27.88 -15.05
CA GLY A 243 16.04 28.92 -15.12
C GLY A 243 15.89 29.81 -16.37
N ARG A 244 16.82 29.69 -17.31
CA ARG A 244 16.80 30.48 -18.58
C ARG A 244 16.38 29.64 -19.80
N GLU A 245 16.18 28.35 -19.64
CA GLU A 245 15.88 27.44 -20.72
C GLU A 245 14.41 27.00 -20.70
N GLU A 246 13.83 26.87 -21.88
CA GLU A 246 12.51 26.32 -22.09
C GLU A 246 12.66 24.86 -22.56
N LEU A 247 12.05 23.93 -21.86
CA LEU A 247 12.05 22.50 -22.14
C LEU A 247 10.63 22.07 -22.51
N GLU A 248 10.51 21.05 -23.36
CA GLU A 248 9.24 20.49 -23.78
C GLU A 248 9.03 19.10 -23.15
N VAL A 249 7.82 18.82 -22.69
CA VAL A 249 7.44 17.49 -22.20
C VAL A 249 7.35 16.53 -23.40
N ALA A 250 8.28 15.60 -23.49
CA ALA A 250 8.34 14.61 -24.58
C ALA A 250 7.48 13.38 -24.32
N CYS A 251 7.28 13.02 -23.07
CA CYS A 251 6.41 11.90 -22.70
C CYS A 251 5.88 12.06 -21.26
N VAL A 252 4.75 11.38 -21.01
CA VAL A 252 4.14 11.25 -19.70
C VAL A 252 4.19 9.79 -19.28
N MET A 253 4.59 9.53 -18.04
CA MET A 253 4.75 8.19 -17.47
C MET A 253 3.75 7.95 -16.35
N SER A 254 3.30 6.71 -16.20
CA SER A 254 2.42 6.29 -15.09
C SER A 254 3.17 6.12 -13.77
N GLU A 255 4.47 5.88 -13.84
CA GLU A 255 5.30 5.57 -12.68
C GLU A 255 6.65 6.27 -12.80
N GLY A 256 7.24 6.62 -11.67
CA GLY A 256 8.57 7.20 -11.56
C GLY A 256 8.92 7.41 -10.09
N VAL A 257 10.19 7.63 -9.81
CA VAL A 257 10.61 8.10 -8.49
C VAL A 257 10.19 9.55 -8.38
N GLY A 258 9.24 9.83 -7.54
CA GLY A 258 8.68 11.17 -7.44
C GLY A 258 8.30 11.56 -6.03
N SER A 259 8.14 12.84 -5.85
CA SER A 259 7.84 13.49 -4.59
C SER A 259 6.39 13.34 -4.16
N VAL A 260 6.20 13.54 -2.89
CA VAL A 260 4.90 13.56 -2.19
C VAL A 260 4.42 15.01 -1.99
N SER A 261 5.17 16.02 -2.48
CA SER A 261 4.97 17.44 -2.17
C SER A 261 3.77 18.09 -2.86
N GLY A 262 3.16 17.44 -3.84
CA GLY A 262 2.07 18.01 -4.64
C GLY A 262 2.53 18.92 -5.79
N SER A 263 3.84 19.10 -5.97
CA SER A 263 4.43 19.75 -7.16
C SER A 263 4.39 18.81 -8.36
N ALA A 264 4.45 19.36 -9.57
CA ALA A 264 4.61 18.57 -10.78
C ALA A 264 6.00 17.90 -10.78
N VAL A 265 6.03 16.59 -11.01
CA VAL A 265 7.28 15.84 -11.09
C VAL A 265 7.76 15.78 -12.52
N VAL A 266 8.98 16.25 -12.72
CA VAL A 266 9.64 16.33 -14.03
C VAL A 266 10.98 15.63 -13.96
N VAL A 267 11.27 14.80 -14.96
CA VAL A 267 12.49 14.03 -15.03
C VAL A 267 13.23 14.35 -16.31
N CYS A 268 14.53 14.60 -16.20
CA CYS A 268 15.42 14.78 -17.34
C CYS A 268 16.61 13.81 -17.27
N SER A 269 17.43 13.79 -18.32
CA SER A 269 18.70 13.07 -18.28
C SER A 269 19.69 13.68 -17.29
N GLU A 270 20.68 12.92 -16.85
CA GLU A 270 21.76 13.42 -16.01
C GLU A 270 22.50 14.59 -16.67
N GLU A 271 22.79 14.49 -17.96
CA GLU A 271 23.47 15.54 -18.72
C GLU A 271 22.63 16.83 -18.80
N THR A 272 21.34 16.71 -19.07
CA THR A 272 20.42 17.84 -19.08
C THR A 272 20.33 18.50 -17.71
N TYR A 273 20.25 17.71 -16.63
CA TYR A 273 20.21 18.24 -15.27
C TYR A 273 21.46 19.06 -14.94
N ILE A 274 22.65 18.51 -15.26
CA ILE A 274 23.93 19.22 -15.03
C ILE A 274 23.98 20.52 -15.80
N ARG A 275 23.50 20.55 -17.03
CA ARG A 275 23.43 21.77 -17.85
C ARG A 275 22.52 22.82 -17.22
N LEU A 276 21.35 22.41 -16.71
CA LEU A 276 20.35 23.32 -16.14
C LEU A 276 20.76 23.85 -14.76
N MET A 277 21.25 22.97 -13.90
CA MET A 277 21.45 23.22 -12.48
C MET A 277 22.93 23.37 -12.09
N GLY A 278 23.87 22.95 -12.94
CA GLY A 278 25.31 23.05 -12.67
C GLY A 278 25.85 22.10 -11.61
N GLY A 279 25.09 21.11 -11.20
CA GLY A 279 25.48 20.15 -10.15
C GLY A 279 26.56 19.14 -10.59
N GLN A 280 27.50 18.80 -9.70
CA GLN A 280 28.54 17.80 -9.96
C GLN A 280 28.46 16.56 -9.06
N GLY A 281 27.56 16.55 -8.10
CA GLY A 281 27.35 15.44 -7.17
C GLY A 281 25.94 14.87 -7.26
N TYR A 282 25.71 13.76 -6.56
CA TYR A 282 24.40 13.15 -6.41
C TYR A 282 23.77 13.53 -5.07
N ALA A 283 22.45 13.58 -5.01
CA ALA A 283 21.70 13.66 -3.76
C ALA A 283 21.45 12.26 -3.18
N MET A 284 21.34 11.27 -4.05
CA MET A 284 21.06 9.89 -3.67
C MET A 284 21.83 8.91 -4.56
N LEU A 285 22.36 7.85 -3.95
CA LEU A 285 22.91 6.69 -4.63
C LEU A 285 22.07 5.46 -4.26
N SER A 286 21.60 4.77 -5.27
CA SER A 286 20.86 3.52 -5.14
C SER A 286 21.74 2.36 -5.57
N VAL A 287 21.99 1.42 -4.67
CA VAL A 287 22.84 0.25 -4.90
C VAL A 287 21.97 -0.99 -5.01
N VAL A 288 22.15 -1.75 -6.08
CA VAL A 288 21.51 -3.03 -6.30
C VAL A 288 22.57 -4.12 -6.17
N LEU A 289 22.31 -5.12 -5.34
CA LEU A 289 23.20 -6.24 -5.09
C LEU A 289 22.94 -7.42 -6.04
N GLU A 290 23.89 -8.32 -6.16
CA GLU A 290 23.68 -9.60 -6.81
C GLU A 290 22.82 -10.53 -5.94
N LYS A 291 22.01 -11.39 -6.56
CA LYS A 291 20.98 -12.19 -5.85
C LYS A 291 21.50 -13.17 -4.79
N ASP A 292 22.80 -13.46 -4.76
CA ASP A 292 23.40 -14.46 -3.88
C ASP A 292 24.33 -13.85 -2.81
N VAL A 293 24.29 -12.52 -2.63
CA VAL A 293 25.12 -11.86 -1.60
C VAL A 293 24.40 -11.97 -0.24
N SER A 294 25.04 -12.66 0.69
CA SER A 294 24.57 -12.79 2.08
C SER A 294 24.79 -11.48 2.83
N ASP A 295 23.88 -11.10 3.74
CA ASP A 295 23.96 -9.93 4.64
C ASP A 295 25.20 -9.88 5.54
N THR A 296 26.10 -10.85 5.43
CA THR A 296 27.33 -11.02 6.23
C THR A 296 28.62 -10.78 5.44
N ALA A 297 28.53 -10.26 4.21
CA ALA A 297 29.72 -9.94 3.40
C ALA A 297 30.25 -8.53 3.66
#